data_826632a356e11e7b4b07bb2814c7eaf2
#
_entry.id   826632a356e11e7b4b07bb2814c7eaf2
#
_cell.length_a   1.000
_cell.length_b   1.000
_cell.length_c   1.000
_cell.angle_alpha   90.00
_cell.angle_beta   90.00
_cell.angle_gamma   90.00
#
_symmetry.space_group_name_H-M   'P 1'
#
loop_
_entity.id
_entity.type
_entity.pdbx_description
1 polymer ?
#
loop_
_entity_poly.entity_id
_entity_poly.type
_entity_poly.pdbx_seq_one_letter_code
_entity_poly.pdbx_strand_id
1 'polypeptide(L)'
;MIDKIIKFSTDEEYLKNKELYPIPCKLNIPEWFKKLEHTFENKTVKGCMPFLDSLTTGYILKIPTDLQIQHNIFVDDTRGTELNTLFNPYKNKVNLNIPNIPEIHPIKQLGEKCPFVQKNKNLPFQKILNPWTIKTPPGYSCLFIPPMNNQDDRFSIIPAIVDTDSFTHEINFPIIINGDKYPVLKSVIQKG
;
A
#
# COMPACT_ATOMS: atom_id res chain seq x y z
N MET A 1 -6.36 20.07 -27.00
CA MET A 1 -5.68 18.82 -26.58
C MET A 1 -5.87 18.69 -25.08
N ILE A 2 -6.53 17.67 -24.57
CA ILE A 2 -6.68 17.47 -23.11
C ILE A 2 -5.32 16.99 -22.61
N ASP A 3 -4.74 17.74 -21.66
CA ASP A 3 -3.49 17.32 -21.02
C ASP A 3 -3.71 15.99 -20.28
N LYS A 4 -3.09 14.93 -20.79
CA LYS A 4 -3.13 13.59 -20.17
C LYS A 4 -2.13 13.51 -19.02
N ILE A 5 -2.36 14.32 -17.97
CA ILE A 5 -1.46 14.43 -16.83
C ILE A 5 -2.15 13.88 -15.58
N ILE A 6 -1.47 12.99 -14.87
CA ILE A 6 -1.87 12.59 -13.52
C ILE A 6 -1.27 13.59 -12.53
N LYS A 7 -2.13 14.18 -11.67
CA LYS A 7 -1.71 15.12 -10.64
C LYS A 7 -1.76 14.46 -9.27
N PHE A 8 -0.70 14.62 -8.49
CA PHE A 8 -0.63 14.26 -7.09
C PHE A 8 -0.59 15.53 -6.27
N SER A 9 -1.46 15.64 -5.29
CA SER A 9 -1.51 16.77 -4.36
C SER A 9 -1.59 16.27 -2.92
N THR A 10 -1.03 17.06 -2.01
CA THR A 10 -1.00 16.77 -0.58
C THR A 10 -0.75 18.07 0.18
N ASP A 11 -0.77 18.02 1.50
CA ASP A 11 -0.48 19.17 2.36
C ASP A 11 0.98 19.62 2.24
N GLU A 12 1.24 20.91 2.49
CA GLU A 12 2.56 21.55 2.35
C GLU A 12 3.68 20.82 3.09
N GLU A 13 3.37 20.16 4.19
CA GLU A 13 4.34 19.44 4.99
C GLU A 13 4.82 18.15 4.34
N TYR A 14 3.91 17.41 3.70
CA TYR A 14 4.29 16.26 2.89
C TYR A 14 5.07 16.69 1.64
N LEU A 15 4.75 17.88 1.08
CA LEU A 15 5.50 18.42 -0.04
C LEU A 15 6.96 18.77 0.31
N LYS A 16 7.28 19.02 1.58
CA LYS A 16 8.67 19.23 2.03
C LYS A 16 9.47 17.93 2.07
N ASN A 17 8.80 16.77 2.10
CA ASN A 17 9.42 15.48 2.24
C ASN A 17 9.47 14.72 0.90
N LYS A 18 10.45 15.05 0.06
CA LYS A 18 10.61 14.48 -1.28
C LYS A 18 10.75 12.96 -1.31
N GLU A 19 11.22 12.35 -0.21
CA GLU A 19 11.36 10.89 -0.11
C GLU A 19 10.00 10.17 -0.14
N LEU A 20 8.91 10.86 0.22
CA LEU A 20 7.55 10.31 0.22
C LEU A 20 6.79 10.52 -1.10
N TYR A 21 7.38 11.19 -2.05
CA TYR A 21 6.71 11.47 -3.32
C TYR A 21 6.35 10.16 -4.03
N PRO A 22 5.16 10.10 -4.67
CA PRO A 22 4.84 9.03 -5.60
C PRO A 22 5.91 8.93 -6.67
N ILE A 23 6.43 7.73 -6.90
CA ILE A 23 7.48 7.52 -7.90
C ILE A 23 7.00 6.62 -9.02
N PRO A 24 7.34 6.90 -10.27
CA PRO A 24 7.09 5.95 -11.37
C PRO A 24 7.74 4.60 -11.08
N CYS A 25 6.99 3.50 -11.22
CA CYS A 25 7.49 2.14 -10.95
C CYS A 25 8.80 1.85 -11.70
N LYS A 26 8.95 2.34 -12.92
CA LYS A 26 10.19 2.19 -13.72
C LYS A 26 11.46 2.73 -13.05
N LEU A 27 11.33 3.64 -12.07
CA LEU A 27 12.45 4.18 -11.30
C LEU A 27 12.74 3.36 -10.03
N ASN A 28 11.88 2.38 -9.71
CA ASN A 28 11.99 1.54 -8.52
C ASN A 28 11.96 0.04 -8.84
N ILE A 29 12.59 -0.35 -9.94
CA ILE A 29 12.71 -1.76 -10.31
C ILE A 29 13.50 -2.50 -9.21
N PRO A 30 12.99 -3.64 -8.71
CA PRO A 30 13.64 -4.39 -7.65
C PRO A 30 15.08 -4.81 -7.98
N GLU A 31 15.97 -4.74 -7.01
CA GLU A 31 17.39 -5.07 -7.20
C GLU A 31 17.61 -6.52 -7.62
N TRP A 32 16.79 -7.46 -7.12
CA TRP A 32 16.87 -8.84 -7.56
C TRP A 32 16.63 -8.99 -9.07
N PHE A 33 15.68 -8.22 -9.65
CA PHE A 33 15.40 -8.26 -11.09
C PHE A 33 16.51 -7.58 -11.89
N LYS A 34 17.09 -6.48 -11.42
CA LYS A 34 18.21 -5.82 -12.07
C LYS A 34 19.43 -6.76 -12.18
N LYS A 35 19.71 -7.51 -11.10
CA LYS A 35 20.83 -8.44 -10.99
C LYS A 35 20.58 -9.80 -11.66
N LEU A 36 19.34 -10.09 -12.04
CA LEU A 36 18.99 -11.36 -12.69
C LEU A 36 19.71 -11.46 -14.04
N GLU A 37 20.43 -12.54 -14.25
CA GLU A 37 21.05 -12.82 -15.55
C GLU A 37 20.02 -13.40 -16.53
N HIS A 38 20.21 -13.08 -17.81
CA HIS A 38 19.42 -13.62 -18.90
C HIS A 38 20.32 -13.80 -20.12
N THR A 39 20.52 -15.05 -20.52
CA THR A 39 21.34 -15.42 -21.67
C THR A 39 20.55 -16.29 -22.64
N PHE A 40 21.13 -16.60 -23.76
CA PHE A 40 20.52 -17.54 -24.72
C PHE A 40 20.35 -18.94 -24.09
N GLU A 41 21.30 -19.37 -23.29
CA GLU A 41 21.33 -20.68 -22.64
C GLU A 41 20.50 -20.69 -21.33
N ASN A 42 20.46 -19.57 -20.61
CA ASN A 42 19.72 -19.43 -19.34
C ASN A 42 18.63 -18.36 -19.49
N LYS A 43 17.47 -18.77 -19.99
CA LYS A 43 16.32 -17.90 -20.17
C LYS A 43 15.61 -17.69 -18.83
N THR A 44 15.48 -16.42 -18.41
CA THR A 44 14.82 -16.03 -17.16
C THR A 44 13.69 -15.05 -17.45
N VAL A 45 12.90 -14.69 -16.42
CA VAL A 45 11.82 -13.68 -16.51
C VAL A 45 12.31 -12.30 -16.93
N LYS A 46 13.62 -12.04 -16.87
CA LYS A 46 14.21 -10.78 -17.36
C LYS A 46 13.97 -10.57 -18.87
N GLY A 47 13.87 -11.64 -19.64
CA GLY A 47 13.52 -11.59 -21.06
C GLY A 47 12.01 -11.57 -21.33
N CYS A 48 11.17 -11.59 -20.32
CA CYS A 48 9.72 -11.60 -20.47
C CYS A 48 9.15 -10.17 -20.40
N MET A 49 8.76 -9.61 -21.54
CA MET A 49 8.22 -8.24 -21.60
C MET A 49 7.01 -8.02 -20.70
N PRO A 50 5.97 -8.89 -20.68
CA PRO A 50 4.85 -8.72 -19.75
C PRO A 50 5.26 -8.69 -18.26
N PHE A 51 6.31 -9.45 -17.90
CA PHE A 51 6.85 -9.41 -16.55
C PHE A 51 7.53 -8.06 -16.26
N LEU A 52 8.33 -7.56 -17.18
CA LEU A 52 8.94 -6.23 -17.06
C LEU A 52 7.88 -5.12 -16.98
N ASP A 53 6.83 -5.20 -17.79
CA ASP A 53 5.71 -4.25 -17.76
C ASP A 53 5.04 -4.23 -16.40
N SER A 54 4.89 -5.38 -15.73
CA SER A 54 4.33 -5.46 -14.37
C SER A 54 5.19 -4.76 -13.32
N LEU A 55 6.49 -4.63 -13.55
CA LEU A 55 7.42 -3.93 -12.66
C LEU A 55 7.58 -2.44 -12.97
N THR A 56 7.18 -2.01 -14.15
CA THR A 56 7.47 -0.64 -14.63
C THR A 56 6.23 0.22 -14.82
N THR A 57 5.04 -0.38 -14.83
CA THR A 57 3.78 0.33 -15.05
C THR A 57 3.27 1.01 -13.79
N GLY A 58 2.83 2.25 -13.93
CA GLY A 58 2.17 3.03 -12.87
C GLY A 58 3.13 3.73 -11.91
N TYR A 59 2.64 3.96 -10.69
CA TYR A 59 3.31 4.68 -9.64
C TYR A 59 3.28 3.90 -8.33
N ILE A 60 4.33 4.02 -7.55
CA ILE A 60 4.39 3.52 -6.17
C ILE A 60 4.04 4.67 -5.23
N LEU A 61 3.04 4.44 -4.38
CA LEU A 61 2.74 5.27 -3.22
C LEU A 61 3.48 4.71 -2.02
N LYS A 62 4.20 5.57 -1.34
CA LYS A 62 5.07 5.17 -0.22
C LYS A 62 4.35 5.30 1.12
N ILE A 63 4.67 4.42 2.04
CA ILE A 63 4.18 4.50 3.42
C ILE A 63 4.86 5.68 4.12
N PRO A 64 4.09 6.64 4.68
CA PRO A 64 4.65 7.89 5.18
C PRO A 64 5.46 7.74 6.48
N THR A 65 5.28 6.65 7.22
CA THR A 65 5.95 6.39 8.51
C THR A 65 6.11 4.91 8.75
N ASP A 66 7.04 4.54 9.65
CA ASP A 66 7.14 3.16 10.11
C ASP A 66 5.86 2.74 10.86
N LEU A 67 5.30 1.59 10.48
CA LEU A 67 4.10 1.02 11.08
C LEU A 67 4.44 -0.28 11.78
N GLN A 68 4.17 -0.37 13.07
CA GLN A 68 4.25 -1.64 13.80
C GLN A 68 2.95 -2.43 13.59
N ILE A 69 3.08 -3.64 13.08
CA ILE A 69 1.98 -4.61 12.99
C ILE A 69 1.99 -5.45 14.27
N GLN A 70 0.82 -5.57 14.91
CA GLN A 70 0.55 -6.56 15.94
C GLN A 70 -0.72 -7.31 15.55
N HIS A 71 -0.61 -8.62 15.39
CA HIS A 71 -1.70 -9.50 15.02
C HIS A 71 -1.59 -10.78 15.84
N ASN A 72 -2.67 -11.19 16.45
CA ASN A 72 -2.73 -12.42 17.26
C ASN A 72 -4.13 -13.00 17.22
N ILE A 73 -4.28 -14.17 16.60
CA ILE A 73 -5.57 -14.84 16.45
C ILE A 73 -6.01 -15.60 17.73
N PHE A 74 -5.13 -15.75 18.70
CA PHE A 74 -5.39 -16.50 19.93
C PHE A 74 -5.85 -15.64 21.09
N VAL A 75 -5.83 -14.31 20.91
CA VAL A 75 -6.30 -13.38 21.93
C VAL A 75 -7.76 -13.05 21.62
N ASP A 76 -8.62 -13.24 22.61
CA ASP A 76 -10.03 -12.78 22.56
C ASP A 76 -10.07 -11.27 22.75
N ASP A 77 -9.54 -10.56 21.75
CA ASP A 77 -9.43 -9.12 21.73
C ASP A 77 -10.18 -8.58 20.51
N THR A 78 -11.17 -7.76 20.76
CA THR A 78 -11.97 -7.10 19.72
C THR A 78 -11.14 -6.15 18.83
N ARG A 79 -9.91 -5.83 19.23
CA ARG A 79 -8.98 -5.00 18.46
C ARG A 79 -8.36 -5.73 17.28
N GLY A 80 -8.18 -7.05 17.36
CA GLY A 80 -7.71 -7.90 16.28
C GLY A 80 -6.30 -7.54 15.80
N THR A 81 -6.21 -6.98 14.58
CA THR A 81 -4.97 -6.45 14.04
C THR A 81 -4.78 -5.00 14.47
N GLU A 82 -3.69 -4.71 15.14
CA GLU A 82 -3.30 -3.34 15.48
C GLU A 82 -2.16 -2.88 14.57
N LEU A 83 -2.30 -1.69 14.01
CA LEU A 83 -1.23 -0.95 13.37
C LEU A 83 -0.93 0.29 14.19
N ASN A 84 0.27 0.37 14.74
CA ASN A 84 0.71 1.50 15.53
C ASN A 84 1.84 2.23 14.82
N THR A 85 1.81 3.54 14.84
CA THR A 85 2.92 4.36 14.38
C THR A 85 4.07 4.27 15.38
N LEU A 86 5.21 3.70 15.00
CA LEU A 86 6.38 3.58 15.88
C LEU A 86 7.07 4.91 16.13
N PHE A 87 7.14 5.73 15.11
CA PHE A 87 7.76 7.04 15.19
C PHE A 87 7.04 8.00 14.25
N ASN A 88 6.57 9.11 14.83
CA ASN A 88 6.05 10.22 14.05
C ASN A 88 7.01 11.40 14.18
N PRO A 89 7.93 11.61 13.22
CA PRO A 89 8.91 12.69 13.27
C PRO A 89 8.24 14.07 13.27
N TYR A 90 6.98 14.14 12.89
CA TYR A 90 6.23 15.38 12.79
C TYR A 90 5.40 15.71 14.05
N LYS A 91 5.12 14.72 14.89
CA LYS A 91 4.32 14.91 16.11
C LYS A 91 4.96 15.86 17.13
N ASN A 92 6.28 16.05 17.07
CA ASN A 92 7.05 16.87 17.99
C ASN A 92 7.38 18.27 17.47
N LYS A 93 7.03 18.62 16.25
CA LYS A 93 7.46 19.90 15.65
C LYS A 93 6.35 20.80 15.09
N VAL A 94 5.18 20.30 14.79
CA VAL A 94 4.06 21.11 14.28
C VAL A 94 2.72 20.42 14.61
N ASN A 95 1.65 21.21 14.79
CA ASN A 95 0.27 20.73 14.86
C ASN A 95 -0.17 20.18 13.49
N LEU A 96 0.35 19.01 13.13
CA LEU A 96 -0.05 18.30 11.94
C LEU A 96 -1.32 17.49 12.20
N ASN A 97 -2.40 17.87 11.55
CA ASN A 97 -3.51 16.96 11.26
C ASN A 97 -3.04 15.88 10.25
N ILE A 98 -1.98 15.16 10.59
CA ILE A 98 -1.64 13.97 9.83
C ILE A 98 -2.65 12.93 10.23
N PRO A 99 -3.42 12.34 9.31
CA PRO A 99 -4.25 11.19 9.60
C PRO A 99 -3.34 9.99 9.86
N ASN A 100 -2.77 9.93 11.08
CA ASN A 100 -1.66 9.03 11.43
C ASN A 100 -2.09 7.80 12.21
N ILE A 101 -3.37 7.64 12.43
CA ILE A 101 -3.89 6.49 13.16
C ILE A 101 -4.63 5.64 12.14
N PRO A 102 -4.12 4.45 11.83
CA PRO A 102 -4.86 3.48 11.03
C PRO A 102 -6.25 3.29 11.65
N GLU A 103 -7.29 3.54 10.86
CA GLU A 103 -8.65 3.32 11.34
C GLU A 103 -8.95 1.83 11.46
N ILE A 104 -9.44 1.40 12.60
CA ILE A 104 -9.91 0.03 12.82
C ILE A 104 -11.30 -0.11 12.20
N HIS A 105 -11.46 -1.11 11.35
CA HIS A 105 -12.72 -1.42 10.70
C HIS A 105 -13.21 -2.82 11.10
N PRO A 106 -14.50 -2.94 11.45
CA PRO A 106 -15.07 -4.25 11.73
C PRO A 106 -15.06 -5.11 10.47
N ILE A 107 -14.67 -6.37 10.62
CA ILE A 107 -14.53 -7.31 9.50
C ILE A 107 -15.82 -7.47 8.68
N LYS A 108 -16.98 -7.27 9.30
CA LYS A 108 -18.29 -7.32 8.64
C LYS A 108 -18.44 -6.33 7.48
N GLN A 109 -17.65 -5.25 7.44
CA GLN A 109 -17.65 -4.32 6.30
C GLN A 109 -17.18 -4.97 5.00
N LEU A 110 -16.38 -6.04 5.06
CA LEU A 110 -15.96 -6.79 3.88
C LEU A 110 -17.01 -7.79 3.40
N GLY A 111 -18.03 -8.08 4.23
CA GLY A 111 -19.03 -9.12 3.97
C GLY A 111 -18.52 -10.52 4.29
N GLU A 112 -19.35 -11.34 4.90
CA GLU A 112 -19.00 -12.67 5.45
C GLU A 112 -18.38 -13.64 4.42
N LYS A 113 -18.78 -13.52 3.16
CA LYS A 113 -18.29 -14.38 2.06
C LYS A 113 -17.02 -13.86 1.37
N CYS A 114 -16.52 -12.70 1.77
CA CYS A 114 -15.31 -12.16 1.19
C CYS A 114 -14.10 -13.04 1.58
N PRO A 115 -13.28 -13.50 0.64
CA PRO A 115 -12.15 -14.40 0.94
C PRO A 115 -11.11 -13.76 1.87
N PHE A 116 -11.03 -12.44 1.92
CA PHE A 116 -10.16 -11.73 2.84
C PHE A 116 -10.58 -11.86 4.31
N VAL A 117 -11.88 -12.10 4.60
CA VAL A 117 -12.38 -12.30 5.96
C VAL A 117 -11.73 -13.53 6.59
N GLN A 118 -11.73 -14.65 5.87
CA GLN A 118 -11.10 -15.89 6.35
C GLN A 118 -9.58 -15.75 6.48
N LYS A 119 -8.95 -15.08 5.52
CA LYS A 119 -7.51 -14.82 5.53
C LYS A 119 -7.08 -14.02 6.76
N ASN A 120 -7.88 -13.05 7.17
CA ASN A 120 -7.67 -12.23 8.38
C ASN A 120 -8.21 -12.90 9.66
N LYS A 121 -8.65 -14.17 9.58
CA LYS A 121 -9.22 -14.94 10.70
C LYS A 121 -10.39 -14.25 11.40
N ASN A 122 -11.25 -13.61 10.63
CA ASN A 122 -12.42 -12.86 11.10
C ASN A 122 -12.11 -11.71 12.08
N LEU A 123 -10.84 -11.32 12.20
CA LEU A 123 -10.45 -10.18 13.04
C LEU A 123 -10.74 -8.85 12.35
N PRO A 124 -10.94 -7.77 13.10
CA PRO A 124 -10.97 -6.41 12.55
C PRO A 124 -9.76 -6.12 11.69
N PHE A 125 -9.91 -5.27 10.70
CA PHE A 125 -8.82 -4.85 9.82
C PHE A 125 -8.58 -3.35 9.92
N GLN A 126 -7.45 -2.90 9.40
CA GLN A 126 -7.09 -1.48 9.42
C GLN A 126 -6.80 -0.98 8.00
N LYS A 127 -6.83 0.33 7.83
CA LYS A 127 -6.42 0.99 6.59
C LYS A 127 -5.10 1.71 6.80
N ILE A 128 -4.18 1.55 5.87
CA ILE A 128 -3.01 2.42 5.76
C ILE A 128 -3.46 3.74 5.15
N LEU A 129 -3.21 4.82 5.85
CA LEU A 129 -3.56 6.15 5.40
C LEU A 129 -2.54 6.64 4.37
N ASN A 130 -3.04 7.21 3.28
CA ASN A 130 -2.24 7.76 2.21
C ASN A 130 -2.43 9.29 2.16
N PRO A 131 -1.35 10.08 2.21
CA PRO A 131 -1.45 11.53 2.26
C PRO A 131 -1.70 12.17 0.89
N TRP A 132 -1.83 11.37 -0.18
CA TRP A 132 -1.93 11.89 -1.54
C TRP A 132 -3.35 11.82 -2.08
N THR A 133 -3.85 12.96 -2.55
CA THR A 133 -5.00 13.01 -3.47
C THR A 133 -4.49 12.85 -4.90
N ILE A 134 -5.16 12.01 -5.68
CA ILE A 134 -4.77 11.70 -7.06
C ILE A 134 -5.86 12.17 -8.00
N LYS A 135 -5.49 12.96 -9.00
CA LYS A 135 -6.40 13.46 -10.03
C LYS A 135 -5.95 13.01 -11.40
N THR A 136 -6.82 12.31 -12.09
CA THR A 136 -6.65 11.92 -13.49
C THR A 136 -7.45 12.82 -14.43
N PRO A 137 -7.16 12.83 -15.73
CA PRO A 137 -8.02 13.45 -16.74
C PRO A 137 -9.43 12.84 -16.73
N PRO A 138 -10.46 13.55 -17.21
CA PRO A 138 -11.82 13.03 -17.31
C PRO A 138 -11.89 11.70 -18.08
N GLY A 139 -12.64 10.73 -17.55
CA GLY A 139 -12.82 9.40 -18.12
C GLY A 139 -11.70 8.41 -17.80
N TYR A 140 -10.79 8.74 -16.87
CA TYR A 140 -9.73 7.84 -16.41
C TYR A 140 -9.87 7.53 -14.93
N SER A 141 -9.78 6.24 -14.59
CA SER A 141 -9.76 5.72 -13.22
C SER A 141 -8.37 5.20 -12.88
N CYS A 142 -8.03 5.09 -11.60
CA CYS A 142 -6.83 4.42 -11.13
C CYS A 142 -7.16 3.04 -10.56
N LEU A 143 -6.39 2.03 -10.97
CA LEU A 143 -6.37 0.72 -10.33
C LEU A 143 -5.31 0.75 -9.23
N PHE A 144 -5.72 0.54 -7.98
CA PHE A 144 -4.86 0.39 -6.81
C PHE A 144 -4.67 -1.07 -6.49
N ILE A 145 -3.44 -1.52 -6.49
CA ILE A 145 -3.05 -2.92 -6.22
C ILE A 145 -1.80 -2.96 -5.35
N PRO A 146 -1.53 -4.07 -4.64
CA PRO A 146 -0.21 -4.30 -4.08
C PRO A 146 0.86 -4.24 -5.16
N PRO A 147 2.11 -3.87 -4.85
CA PRO A 147 3.20 -3.97 -5.83
C PRO A 147 3.26 -5.36 -6.43
N MET A 148 3.18 -5.45 -7.75
CA MET A 148 3.25 -6.74 -8.47
C MET A 148 4.61 -7.38 -8.26
N ASN A 149 4.62 -8.73 -8.14
CA ASN A 149 5.84 -9.49 -7.87
C ASN A 149 6.57 -9.10 -6.58
N ASN A 150 5.82 -8.59 -5.58
CA ASN A 150 6.31 -8.33 -4.24
C ASN A 150 6.45 -9.65 -3.46
N GLN A 151 7.53 -9.77 -2.69
CA GLN A 151 7.79 -10.97 -1.88
C GLN A 151 7.22 -10.90 -0.46
N ASP A 152 6.70 -9.74 -0.04
CA ASP A 152 6.10 -9.60 1.30
C ASP A 152 4.73 -10.27 1.32
N ASP A 153 4.64 -11.40 1.99
CA ASP A 153 3.43 -12.20 2.11
C ASP A 153 2.78 -12.12 3.50
N ARG A 154 3.32 -11.26 4.39
CA ARG A 154 2.75 -11.05 5.72
C ARG A 154 1.34 -10.48 5.65
N PHE A 155 1.09 -9.66 4.65
CA PHE A 155 -0.19 -8.98 4.46
C PHE A 155 -0.54 -8.81 2.99
N SER A 156 -1.79 -8.42 2.74
CA SER A 156 -2.27 -8.03 1.42
C SER A 156 -3.00 -6.70 1.54
N ILE A 157 -2.87 -5.85 0.52
CA ILE A 157 -3.72 -4.69 0.33
C ILE A 157 -4.89 -5.13 -0.54
N ILE A 158 -6.11 -4.74 -0.18
CA ILE A 158 -7.30 -5.06 -0.97
C ILE A 158 -7.28 -4.20 -2.24
N PRO A 159 -7.27 -4.81 -3.44
CA PRO A 159 -7.31 -4.06 -4.69
C PRO A 159 -8.62 -3.29 -4.87
N ALA A 160 -8.52 -2.11 -5.49
CA ALA A 160 -9.69 -1.30 -5.82
C ALA A 160 -9.47 -0.48 -7.09
N ILE A 161 -10.57 -0.17 -7.80
CA ILE A 161 -10.58 0.83 -8.87
C ILE A 161 -11.29 2.07 -8.31
N VAL A 162 -10.71 3.22 -8.51
CA VAL A 162 -11.27 4.51 -8.07
C VAL A 162 -11.32 5.47 -9.25
N ASP A 163 -12.45 6.11 -9.43
CA ASP A 163 -12.68 7.15 -10.46
C ASP A 163 -12.00 8.45 -10.03
N THR A 164 -10.69 8.47 -10.17
CA THR A 164 -9.83 9.58 -9.72
C THR A 164 -9.99 10.85 -10.55
N ASP A 165 -10.77 10.82 -11.61
CA ASP A 165 -11.22 12.01 -12.34
C ASP A 165 -12.30 12.80 -11.59
N SER A 166 -13.06 12.15 -10.69
CA SER A 166 -14.15 12.74 -9.89
C SER A 166 -13.92 12.66 -8.39
N PHE A 167 -13.22 11.62 -7.89
CA PHE A 167 -12.92 11.45 -6.48
C PHE A 167 -11.86 12.46 -6.01
N THR A 168 -12.16 13.20 -4.92
CA THR A 168 -11.37 14.36 -4.48
C THR A 168 -10.70 14.20 -3.12
N HIS A 169 -10.78 12.99 -2.53
CA HIS A 169 -10.22 12.69 -1.21
C HIS A 169 -9.00 11.79 -1.31
N GLU A 170 -8.27 11.64 -0.21
CA GLU A 170 -7.21 10.64 -0.07
C GLU A 170 -7.79 9.24 -0.15
N ILE A 171 -7.04 8.32 -0.75
CA ILE A 171 -7.43 6.93 -0.93
C ILE A 171 -6.64 6.08 0.06
N ASN A 172 -7.33 5.59 1.09
CA ASN A 172 -6.73 4.75 2.12
C ASN A 172 -6.80 3.27 1.74
N PHE A 173 -5.80 2.51 2.14
CA PHE A 173 -5.61 1.12 1.72
C PHE A 173 -5.92 0.14 2.83
N PRO A 174 -7.02 -0.66 2.71
CA PRO A 174 -7.29 -1.74 3.65
C PRO A 174 -6.18 -2.78 3.62
N ILE A 175 -5.65 -3.13 4.81
CA ILE A 175 -4.61 -4.12 5.00
C ILE A 175 -5.18 -5.37 5.67
N ILE A 176 -4.88 -6.51 5.12
CA ILE A 176 -5.31 -7.82 5.59
C ILE A 176 -4.09 -8.66 5.93
N ILE A 177 -4.00 -9.13 7.16
CA ILE A 177 -2.90 -9.99 7.56
C ILE A 177 -3.14 -11.43 7.06
N ASN A 178 -2.08 -12.09 6.66
CA ASN A 178 -2.11 -13.49 6.30
C ASN A 178 -2.07 -14.36 7.56
N GLY A 179 -3.20 -14.44 8.26
CA GLY A 179 -3.32 -15.16 9.53
C GLY A 179 -3.14 -16.68 9.42
N ASP A 180 -3.25 -17.26 8.22
CA ASP A 180 -2.94 -18.69 8.00
C ASP A 180 -1.45 -18.95 8.18
N LYS A 181 -0.61 -18.07 7.63
CA LYS A 181 0.84 -18.18 7.70
C LYS A 181 1.41 -17.53 8.96
N TYR A 182 0.78 -16.46 9.42
CA TYR A 182 1.23 -15.65 10.54
C TYR A 182 0.13 -15.50 11.59
N PRO A 183 -0.22 -16.57 12.33
CA PRO A 183 -1.25 -16.52 13.37
C PRO A 183 -0.90 -15.57 14.51
N VAL A 184 0.38 -15.41 14.75
CA VAL A 184 0.94 -14.36 15.63
C VAL A 184 2.00 -13.62 14.83
N LEU A 185 1.80 -12.32 14.63
CA LEU A 185 2.74 -11.46 13.90
C LEU A 185 3.01 -10.20 14.72
N LYS A 186 4.29 -9.97 15.03
CA LYS A 186 4.81 -8.70 15.49
C LYS A 186 5.94 -8.27 14.56
N SER A 187 5.72 -7.24 13.78
CA SER A 187 6.64 -6.83 12.73
C SER A 187 6.54 -5.34 12.47
N VAL A 188 7.45 -4.82 11.66
CA VAL A 188 7.45 -3.43 11.21
C VAL A 188 7.35 -3.39 9.69
N ILE A 189 6.47 -2.53 9.19
CA ILE A 189 6.48 -2.08 7.79
C ILE A 189 7.26 -0.77 7.80
N GLN A 190 8.36 -0.75 7.10
CA GLN A 190 9.22 0.42 7.05
C GLN A 190 8.64 1.52 6.18
N LYS A 191 8.93 2.77 6.54
CA LYS A 191 8.67 3.96 5.73
C LYS A 191 9.35 3.83 4.35
N GLY A 192 8.66 4.27 3.30
CA GLY A 192 9.24 4.37 1.96
C GLY A 192 8.85 3.33 0.93
#